data_2a9eb3eb58308341876362f4c937bea5
#
_entry.id   2a9eb3eb58308341876362f4c937bea5
#
_cell.length_a   1.000
_cell.length_b   1.000
_cell.length_c   1.000
_cell.angle_alpha   90.00
_cell.angle_beta   90.00
_cell.angle_gamma   90.00
#
_symmetry.space_group_name_H-M   'P 1'
#
loop_
_entity.id
_entity.type
_entity.pdbx_description
1 polymer ?
#
loop_
_entity_poly.entity_id
_entity_poly.type
_entity_poly.pdbx_seq_one_letter_code
_entity_poly.pdbx_strand_id
1 'polypeptide(L)'
;MGSSNVCRHRKLDNMGFIVDNNNLQIDGTVEDVCSPYPIDEKFKAFNFHVVTINGHDFDQIRSALNEAKETKGMPTAIVMNTVKGKGVSFMENKVNWHGAAPNDEQYKVAMEDLEKVGEALCQK
;
A
#
# COMPACT_ATOMS: atom_id res chain seq x y z
N MET A 1 -9.90 15.73 0.00
CA MET A 1 -10.80 16.18 1.09
C MET A 1 -12.29 16.16 0.69
N GLY A 2 -12.70 16.74 -0.44
CA GLY A 2 -14.12 16.77 -0.84
C GLY A 2 -14.79 15.41 -0.97
N SER A 3 -14.15 14.46 -1.66
CA SER A 3 -14.68 13.10 -1.82
C SER A 3 -14.84 12.32 -0.51
N SER A 4 -13.91 12.46 0.43
CA SER A 4 -13.99 11.78 1.74
C SER A 4 -15.21 12.25 2.56
N ASN A 5 -15.48 13.56 2.56
CA ASN A 5 -16.67 14.10 3.24
C ASN A 5 -17.97 13.59 2.60
N VAL A 6 -18.04 13.52 1.27
CA VAL A 6 -19.22 13.00 0.55
C VAL A 6 -19.42 11.52 0.87
N CYS A 7 -18.38 10.70 0.85
CA CYS A 7 -18.46 9.28 1.17
C CYS A 7 -19.02 9.06 2.58
N ARG A 8 -18.54 9.82 3.56
CA ARG A 8 -19.04 9.73 4.93
C ARG A 8 -20.47 10.25 5.07
N HIS A 9 -20.78 11.40 4.46
CA HIS A 9 -22.14 11.98 4.50
C HIS A 9 -23.17 11.01 3.90
N ARG A 10 -22.83 10.36 2.79
CA ARG A 10 -23.69 9.38 2.10
C ARG A 10 -23.65 7.98 2.74
N LYS A 11 -22.83 7.77 3.78
CA LYS A 11 -22.64 6.47 4.45
C LYS A 11 -22.30 5.35 3.47
N LEU A 12 -21.34 5.62 2.55
CA LEU A 12 -20.94 4.67 1.52
C LEU A 12 -20.10 3.55 2.14
N ASP A 13 -20.75 2.58 2.74
CA ASP A 13 -20.11 1.44 3.42
C ASP A 13 -19.63 0.33 2.49
N ASN A 14 -19.90 0.45 1.21
CA ASN A 14 -19.35 -0.39 0.15
C ASN A 14 -18.14 0.24 -0.56
N MET A 15 -17.63 1.36 -0.05
CA MET A 15 -16.45 2.03 -0.59
C MET A 15 -15.23 1.78 0.29
N GLY A 16 -14.16 1.26 -0.33
CA GLY A 16 -12.85 1.08 0.29
C GLY A 16 -11.81 1.99 -0.36
N PHE A 17 -11.00 2.66 0.47
CA PHE A 17 -9.82 3.39 0.04
C PHE A 17 -8.60 2.56 0.41
N ILE A 18 -7.74 2.27 -0.56
CA ILE A 18 -6.48 1.58 -0.33
C ILE A 18 -5.36 2.60 -0.50
N VAL A 19 -4.53 2.75 0.53
CA VAL A 19 -3.35 3.59 0.52
C VAL A 19 -2.11 2.70 0.47
N ASP A 20 -1.38 2.77 -0.64
CA ASP A 20 -0.04 2.17 -0.75
C ASP A 20 0.97 3.09 -0.07
N ASN A 21 1.28 2.79 1.19
CA ASN A 21 2.18 3.58 2.03
C ASN A 21 3.60 3.00 1.98
N ASN A 22 4.31 3.26 0.88
CA ASN A 22 5.68 2.79 0.66
C ASN A 22 6.77 3.80 1.09
N ASN A 23 6.38 4.90 1.73
CA ASN A 23 7.25 5.97 2.24
C ASN A 23 8.10 6.69 1.18
N LEU A 24 7.86 6.48 -0.10
CA LEU A 24 8.61 7.10 -1.19
C LEU A 24 7.71 7.84 -2.16
N GLN A 25 8.27 8.86 -2.77
CA GLN A 25 7.71 9.55 -3.93
C GLN A 25 8.84 9.83 -4.95
N ILE A 26 8.52 10.48 -6.05
CA ILE A 26 9.44 10.69 -7.19
C ILE A 26 10.78 11.30 -6.76
N ASP A 27 10.79 12.27 -5.83
CA ASP A 27 11.97 13.06 -5.48
C ASP A 27 12.66 12.63 -4.18
N GLY A 28 12.13 11.63 -3.45
CA GLY A 28 12.72 11.18 -2.20
C GLY A 28 11.74 10.49 -1.26
N THR A 29 12.03 10.54 0.04
CA THR A 29 11.07 10.08 1.03
C THR A 29 9.88 11.05 1.13
N VAL A 30 8.70 10.54 1.46
CA VAL A 30 7.53 11.41 1.63
C VAL A 30 7.74 12.40 2.78
N GLU A 31 8.59 12.07 3.76
CA GLU A 31 8.90 12.94 4.90
C GLU A 31 9.75 14.13 4.48
N ASP A 32 10.76 13.93 3.63
CA ASP A 32 11.65 14.98 3.16
C ASP A 32 10.99 15.94 2.18
N VAL A 33 10.06 15.44 1.35
CA VAL A 33 9.48 16.24 0.27
C VAL A 33 8.13 16.85 0.66
N CYS A 34 7.16 16.04 1.08
CA CYS A 34 5.86 16.50 1.54
C CYS A 34 5.17 15.38 2.33
N SER A 35 5.32 15.41 3.65
CA SER A 35 4.79 14.37 4.52
C SER A 35 3.26 14.33 4.52
N PRO A 36 2.64 13.19 4.15
CA PRO A 36 1.21 12.99 4.28
C PRO A 36 0.80 12.54 5.69
N TYR A 37 1.76 12.29 6.57
CA TYR A 37 1.52 11.72 7.90
C TYR A 37 0.85 12.71 8.88
N PRO A 38 0.13 12.21 9.89
CA PRO A 38 -0.34 10.83 10.03
C PRO A 38 -1.53 10.53 9.10
N ILE A 39 -1.39 9.50 8.25
CA ILE A 39 -2.40 9.18 7.23
C ILE A 39 -3.65 8.59 7.86
N ASP A 40 -3.48 7.65 8.78
CA ASP A 40 -4.56 6.95 9.48
C ASP A 40 -5.43 7.92 10.29
N GLU A 41 -4.81 8.85 11.05
CA GLU A 41 -5.53 9.86 11.83
C GLU A 41 -6.33 10.82 10.93
N LYS A 42 -5.82 11.15 9.75
CA LYS A 42 -6.55 11.98 8.78
C LYS A 42 -7.81 11.28 8.28
N PHE A 43 -7.74 9.98 7.96
CA PHE A 43 -8.93 9.21 7.59
C PHE A 43 -9.90 9.05 8.76
N LYS A 44 -9.41 8.80 9.98
CA LYS A 44 -10.23 8.78 11.20
C LYS A 44 -10.97 10.10 11.42
N ALA A 45 -10.29 11.24 11.21
CA ALA A 45 -10.91 12.57 11.31
C ALA A 45 -12.03 12.80 10.28
N PHE A 46 -11.99 12.10 9.13
CA PHE A 46 -13.09 12.06 8.17
C PHE A 46 -14.16 10.98 8.50
N ASN A 47 -14.08 10.37 9.68
CA ASN A 47 -14.97 9.29 10.14
C ASN A 47 -14.98 8.07 9.22
N PHE A 48 -13.82 7.67 8.73
CA PHE A 48 -13.60 6.36 8.11
C PHE A 48 -13.31 5.31 9.18
N HIS A 49 -13.73 4.09 8.93
CA HIS A 49 -13.12 2.93 9.57
C HIS A 49 -11.71 2.77 8.99
N VAL A 50 -10.68 2.65 9.85
CA VAL A 50 -9.28 2.62 9.39
C VAL A 50 -8.59 1.36 9.86
N VAL A 51 -8.01 0.63 8.92
CA VAL A 51 -7.22 -0.58 9.17
C VAL A 51 -5.81 -0.37 8.62
N THR A 52 -4.79 -0.56 9.45
CA THR A 52 -3.38 -0.48 9.01
C THR A 52 -2.77 -1.88 9.01
N ILE A 53 -2.17 -2.28 7.90
CA ILE A 53 -1.66 -3.63 7.67
C ILE A 53 -0.26 -3.63 7.06
N ASN A 54 0.41 -4.78 7.13
CA ASN A 54 1.53 -5.09 6.25
C ASN A 54 0.98 -5.45 4.86
N GLY A 55 1.24 -4.60 3.85
CA GLY A 55 0.77 -4.78 2.49
C GLY A 55 1.44 -5.93 1.70
N HIS A 56 2.40 -6.65 2.32
CA HIS A 56 3.01 -7.85 1.75
C HIS A 56 2.56 -9.14 2.45
N ASP A 57 1.60 -9.05 3.37
CA ASP A 57 1.02 -10.19 4.09
C ASP A 57 -0.39 -10.47 3.56
N PHE A 58 -0.55 -11.58 2.82
CA PHE A 58 -1.83 -11.94 2.21
C PHE A 58 -2.94 -12.23 3.22
N ASP A 59 -2.60 -12.73 4.40
CA ASP A 59 -3.60 -13.00 5.44
C ASP A 59 -4.11 -11.70 6.06
N GLN A 60 -3.22 -10.73 6.28
CA GLN A 60 -3.62 -9.39 6.72
C GLN A 60 -4.46 -8.67 5.65
N ILE A 61 -4.07 -8.77 4.37
CA ILE A 61 -4.86 -8.20 3.26
C ILE A 61 -6.26 -8.80 3.23
N ARG A 62 -6.37 -10.12 3.30
CA ARG A 62 -7.66 -10.84 3.32
C ARG A 62 -8.51 -10.43 4.51
N SER A 63 -7.91 -10.36 5.70
CA SER A 63 -8.59 -9.95 6.92
C SER A 63 -9.14 -8.53 6.81
N ALA A 64 -8.32 -7.57 6.36
CA ALA A 64 -8.72 -6.18 6.19
C ALA A 64 -9.85 -6.00 5.16
N LEU A 65 -9.83 -6.76 4.06
CA LEU A 65 -10.90 -6.73 3.06
C LEU A 65 -12.21 -7.32 3.60
N ASN A 66 -12.15 -8.37 4.43
CA ASN A 66 -13.33 -8.93 5.08
C ASN A 66 -13.89 -7.95 6.12
N GLU A 67 -13.04 -7.36 6.95
CA GLU A 67 -13.42 -6.32 7.90
C GLU A 67 -14.09 -5.13 7.22
N ALA A 68 -13.57 -4.69 6.06
CA ALA A 68 -14.19 -3.64 5.26
C ALA A 68 -15.60 -4.01 4.75
N LYS A 69 -15.84 -5.27 4.38
CA LYS A 69 -17.17 -5.75 3.95
C LYS A 69 -18.18 -5.80 5.10
N GLU A 70 -17.70 -6.10 6.30
CA GLU A 70 -18.53 -6.19 7.52
C GLU A 70 -18.83 -4.80 8.11
N THR A 71 -17.97 -3.82 7.88
CA THR A 71 -18.14 -2.44 8.35
C THR A 71 -19.33 -1.79 7.67
N LYS A 72 -20.32 -1.30 8.45
CA LYS A 72 -21.54 -0.68 7.94
C LYS A 72 -21.65 0.78 8.36
N GLY A 73 -22.32 1.55 7.49
CA GLY A 73 -22.65 2.95 7.71
C GLY A 73 -21.49 3.92 7.60
N MET A 74 -20.27 3.46 7.24
CA MET A 74 -19.11 4.30 6.99
C MET A 74 -18.15 3.64 5.99
N PRO A 75 -17.41 4.41 5.20
CA PRO A 75 -16.37 3.88 4.32
C PRO A 75 -15.16 3.38 5.11
N THR A 76 -14.40 2.47 4.50
CA THR A 76 -13.16 1.93 5.09
C THR A 76 -11.93 2.45 4.36
N ALA A 77 -10.89 2.80 5.11
CA ALA A 77 -9.56 3.08 4.59
C ALA A 77 -8.57 2.00 5.08
N ILE A 78 -7.91 1.33 4.14
CA ILE A 78 -6.88 0.34 4.41
C ILE A 78 -5.53 0.98 4.09
N VAL A 79 -4.72 1.23 5.11
CA VAL A 79 -3.36 1.76 4.97
C VAL A 79 -2.40 0.58 4.93
N MET A 80 -1.83 0.31 3.75
CA MET A 80 -0.89 -0.78 3.53
C MET A 80 0.55 -0.27 3.63
N ASN A 81 1.27 -0.68 4.66
CA ASN A 81 2.70 -0.45 4.73
C ASN A 81 3.40 -1.42 3.77
N THR A 82 4.06 -0.87 2.76
CA THR A 82 4.68 -1.63 1.68
C THR A 82 6.15 -1.22 1.49
N VAL A 83 6.86 -2.00 0.70
CA VAL A 83 8.23 -1.71 0.25
C VAL A 83 8.19 -1.56 -1.26
N LYS A 84 8.54 -0.37 -1.77
CA LYS A 84 8.67 -0.15 -3.21
C LYS A 84 9.70 -1.11 -3.80
N GLY A 85 9.35 -1.80 -4.90
CA GLY A 85 10.23 -2.76 -5.57
C GLY A 85 10.46 -4.06 -4.81
N LYS A 86 9.54 -4.44 -3.89
CA LYS A 86 9.62 -5.64 -3.06
C LYS A 86 9.93 -6.89 -3.86
N GLY A 87 10.95 -7.64 -3.41
CA GLY A 87 11.38 -8.91 -4.00
C GLY A 87 12.53 -8.76 -5.00
N VAL A 88 12.89 -7.54 -5.42
CA VAL A 88 14.01 -7.29 -6.31
C VAL A 88 15.10 -6.49 -5.57
N SER A 89 16.24 -7.12 -5.30
CA SER A 89 17.27 -6.63 -4.39
C SER A 89 17.77 -5.21 -4.69
N PHE A 90 17.96 -4.89 -5.97
CA PHE A 90 18.43 -3.57 -6.39
C PHE A 90 17.33 -2.51 -6.53
N MET A 91 16.05 -2.89 -6.42
CA MET A 91 14.89 -1.98 -6.54
C MET A 91 14.27 -1.59 -5.18
N GLU A 92 14.43 -2.44 -4.15
CA GLU A 92 13.79 -2.20 -2.85
C GLU A 92 14.18 -0.84 -2.27
N ASN A 93 13.16 -0.05 -1.91
CA ASN A 93 13.31 1.30 -1.33
C ASN A 93 14.14 2.28 -2.18
N LYS A 94 14.11 2.14 -3.51
CA LYS A 94 14.84 3.04 -4.43
C LYS A 94 13.88 3.89 -5.25
N VAL A 95 13.97 5.20 -5.08
CA VAL A 95 13.16 6.20 -5.82
C VAL A 95 13.42 6.16 -7.33
N ASN A 96 14.66 5.85 -7.74
CA ASN A 96 15.08 5.85 -9.15
C ASN A 96 14.25 4.91 -10.04
N TRP A 97 13.57 3.94 -9.44
CA TRP A 97 12.70 2.99 -10.16
C TRP A 97 11.26 3.48 -10.30
N HIS A 98 10.99 4.76 -10.02
CA HIS A 98 9.65 5.31 -10.23
C HIS A 98 9.31 5.46 -11.73
N GLY A 99 10.28 5.84 -12.54
CA GLY A 99 10.09 6.11 -13.96
C GLY A 99 11.11 5.42 -14.89
N ALA A 100 11.80 4.37 -14.41
CA ALA A 100 12.80 3.65 -15.17
C ALA A 100 12.42 2.17 -15.32
N ALA A 101 12.75 1.59 -16.48
CA ALA A 101 12.68 0.15 -16.72
C ALA A 101 14.07 -0.49 -16.53
N PRO A 102 14.15 -1.74 -16.07
CA PRO A 102 15.42 -2.47 -16.02
C PRO A 102 15.95 -2.74 -17.44
N ASN A 103 17.27 -2.71 -17.60
CA ASN A 103 17.93 -3.22 -18.79
C ASN A 103 17.98 -4.77 -18.78
N ASP A 104 18.48 -5.39 -19.85
CA ASP A 104 18.47 -6.86 -20.00
C ASP A 104 19.26 -7.59 -18.89
N GLU A 105 20.35 -7.01 -18.40
CA GLU A 105 21.15 -7.57 -17.31
C GLU A 105 20.41 -7.47 -15.98
N GLN A 106 19.84 -6.30 -15.69
CA GLN A 106 19.02 -6.06 -14.50
C GLN A 106 17.75 -6.91 -14.52
N TYR A 107 17.14 -7.11 -15.68
CA TYR A 107 15.98 -8.00 -15.84
C TYR A 107 16.31 -9.44 -15.41
N LYS A 108 17.46 -9.97 -15.82
CA LYS A 108 17.89 -11.33 -15.41
C LYS A 108 18.01 -11.44 -13.90
N VAL A 109 18.68 -10.47 -13.26
CA VAL A 109 18.84 -10.45 -11.80
C VAL A 109 17.49 -10.33 -11.10
N ALA A 110 16.58 -9.49 -11.62
CA ALA A 110 15.25 -9.34 -11.07
C ALA A 110 14.44 -10.65 -11.13
N MET A 111 14.54 -11.38 -12.26
CA MET A 111 13.86 -12.68 -12.40
C MET A 111 14.43 -13.73 -11.45
N GLU A 112 15.75 -13.81 -11.29
CA GLU A 112 16.39 -14.71 -10.32
C GLU A 112 15.95 -14.41 -8.88
N ASP A 113 15.86 -13.13 -8.50
CA ASP A 113 15.40 -12.71 -7.18
C ASP A 113 13.94 -13.13 -6.95
N LEU A 114 13.07 -12.89 -7.94
CA LEU A 114 11.64 -13.24 -7.84
C LEU A 114 11.40 -14.75 -7.82
N GLU A 115 12.19 -15.54 -8.57
CA GLU A 115 12.13 -17.00 -8.53
C GLU A 115 12.43 -17.53 -7.12
N LYS A 116 13.50 -17.04 -6.46
CA LYS A 116 13.83 -17.40 -5.08
C LYS A 116 12.71 -17.07 -4.09
N VAL A 117 12.08 -15.90 -4.26
CA VAL A 117 10.93 -15.50 -3.42
C VAL A 117 9.74 -16.42 -3.66
N GLY A 118 9.46 -16.76 -4.93
CA GLY A 118 8.39 -17.66 -5.32
C GLY A 118 8.56 -19.07 -4.73
N GLU A 119 9.76 -19.64 -4.83
CA GLU A 119 10.08 -20.94 -4.23
C GLU A 119 9.87 -20.95 -2.71
N ALA A 120 10.29 -19.88 -2.02
CA ALA A 120 10.13 -19.77 -0.57
C ALA A 120 8.64 -19.65 -0.16
N LEU A 121 7.79 -19.08 -1.01
CA LEU A 121 6.35 -18.99 -0.75
C LEU A 121 5.63 -20.32 -1.01
N CYS A 122 6.08 -21.11 -1.99
CA CYS A 122 5.49 -22.41 -2.30
C CYS A 122 5.84 -23.52 -1.29
N GLN A 123 6.85 -23.30 -0.44
CA GLN A 123 7.27 -24.26 0.60
C GLN A 123 6.51 -24.09 1.93
N LYS A 124 5.63 -23.11 2.04
CA LYS A 124 4.73 -22.87 3.19
C LYS A 124 3.35 -23.48 2.95
#